data_0e3fd90696675cf800038e355faccc1c
#
_entry.id   0e3fd90696675cf800038e355faccc1c
#
_cell.length_a   1.000
_cell.length_b   1.000
_cell.length_c   1.000
_cell.angle_alpha   90.00
_cell.angle_beta   90.00
_cell.angle_gamma   90.00
#
_symmetry.space_group_name_H-M   'P 1'
#
loop_
_entity.id
_entity.type
_entity.pdbx_description
1 polymer ?
#
loop_
_entity_poly.entity_id
_entity_poly.type
_entity_poly.pdbx_seq_one_letter_code
_entity_poly.pdbx_strand_id
1 'polypeptide(L)'
;MKKIFLFFLVLFCADVAAAQLTFTSGDINKTTVVLTGDPSVWGVVVSFAVRDEETNTFFLSKDALIQIKTFTKFHRTVNDGKAFFNKLLKAGARVFAPEELQRATTLGTEYDAQVKEANVAELTRLGGLYLQSLDKIKKEIEQKRNEDIDALIAEKNGDVNKRKGFLGAWNAAQKGDMLTQADGLRTGNASFAQLAFTDGVEVTIDPNSTVLIRASTMDKLDQSVRRDIALVKGSLLTKLTESAKERNNFTFQAGTSESQVRSGKFWASAVEERRVKLSNYDGTMEVSANKRKVKLRSNEGTIVEKGKDPLPPVPLLPSPQLAWDVIDSVIYSDHLNLRWTPVEFATGYKIELCKTKEFNTATNGFSTMLPTLNLQNIELGIIFVRLTAVDKFGLRGMESPAYKILRVEDKLPPAIYVHGWETNRRYTALPHITITGNTEADAELTANGKTAPLDPNGAFSLNITVEQTEKQIILRSTDRSGNTRERLLSIVQIDTNRVTAIEWNCPVDGAALSPTSDEISAKGTAYPSMRISVMHGDQRSAVHTDSQGNWAVSIKQIKGALLTLVFESISDNITVSTKNYQVK
;
A
#
# COMPACT_ATOMS: atom_id res chain seq x y z
N MET A 1 50.55 -74.91 -13.05
CA MET A 1 49.53 -74.03 -13.65
C MET A 1 48.48 -74.95 -14.23
N LYS A 2 47.24 -74.94 -13.68
CA LYS A 2 46.14 -75.76 -14.23
C LYS A 2 45.59 -75.02 -15.46
N LYS A 3 45.87 -75.56 -16.66
CA LYS A 3 45.35 -75.08 -17.94
C LYS A 3 43.83 -75.43 -18.03
N ILE A 4 42.96 -74.45 -18.33
CA ILE A 4 41.53 -74.64 -18.58
C ILE A 4 41.35 -74.71 -20.10
N PHE A 5 40.89 -75.84 -20.65
CA PHE A 5 40.66 -76.02 -22.10
C PHE A 5 39.27 -75.48 -22.47
N LEU A 6 39.22 -74.69 -23.57
CA LEU A 6 38.01 -74.04 -24.10
C LEU A 6 37.59 -74.74 -25.42
N PHE A 7 36.39 -75.32 -25.48
CA PHE A 7 35.77 -75.77 -26.72
C PHE A 7 34.80 -74.69 -27.22
N PHE A 8 35.02 -74.14 -28.37
CA PHE A 8 34.09 -73.22 -28.99
C PHE A 8 32.98 -73.99 -29.72
N LEU A 9 31.78 -73.98 -29.22
CA LEU A 9 30.60 -74.24 -30.00
C LEU A 9 29.77 -72.96 -30.09
N VAL A 10 29.93 -72.23 -31.17
CA VAL A 10 29.10 -71.05 -31.46
C VAL A 10 27.80 -71.53 -32.09
N LEU A 11 26.76 -71.69 -31.27
CA LEU A 11 25.39 -71.81 -31.78
C LEU A 11 24.81 -70.40 -31.91
N PHE A 12 24.73 -69.89 -33.13
CA PHE A 12 23.95 -68.68 -33.40
C PHE A 12 22.46 -69.03 -33.29
N CYS A 13 21.83 -68.71 -32.18
CA CYS A 13 20.40 -68.53 -32.09
C CYS A 13 20.09 -67.06 -32.23
N ALA A 14 19.31 -66.66 -33.24
CA ALA A 14 19.10 -65.32 -33.74
C ALA A 14 18.31 -64.37 -32.76
N ASP A 15 17.86 -64.84 -31.60
CA ASP A 15 16.97 -64.05 -30.73
C ASP A 15 17.32 -64.03 -29.22
N VAL A 16 18.48 -64.46 -28.80
CA VAL A 16 18.91 -64.35 -27.40
C VAL A 16 20.33 -63.85 -27.31
N ALA A 17 20.55 -62.69 -26.69
CA ALA A 17 21.85 -62.09 -26.43
C ALA A 17 22.58 -62.87 -25.29
N ALA A 18 22.96 -64.12 -25.54
CA ALA A 18 23.74 -64.94 -24.64
C ALA A 18 24.74 -65.77 -25.44
N ALA A 19 26.03 -65.63 -25.16
CA ALA A 19 27.05 -66.52 -25.65
C ALA A 19 27.40 -67.53 -24.55
N GLN A 20 27.37 -68.80 -24.88
CA GLN A 20 27.73 -69.88 -23.98
C GLN A 20 29.18 -70.29 -24.26
N LEU A 21 30.06 -69.93 -23.32
CA LEU A 21 31.47 -70.36 -23.36
C LEU A 21 31.65 -71.59 -22.49
N THR A 22 32.03 -72.69 -23.08
CA THR A 22 32.25 -73.92 -22.33
C THR A 22 33.73 -74.08 -22.05
N PHE A 23 34.10 -74.14 -20.79
CA PHE A 23 35.47 -74.34 -20.32
C PHE A 23 35.68 -75.82 -19.98
N THR A 24 36.74 -76.42 -20.50
CA THR A 24 37.17 -77.73 -20.10
C THR A 24 38.47 -77.59 -19.33
N SER A 25 38.51 -77.94 -18.05
CA SER A 25 39.73 -78.06 -17.26
C SER A 25 40.25 -79.47 -17.39
N GLY A 26 41.61 -79.68 -17.41
CA GLY A 26 42.21 -81.00 -17.58
C GLY A 26 41.92 -82.05 -16.54
N ASP A 27 41.12 -81.74 -15.50
CA ASP A 27 40.53 -82.63 -14.52
C ASP A 27 39.00 -82.49 -14.59
N ILE A 28 38.38 -83.26 -15.41
CA ILE A 28 37.02 -83.86 -15.41
C ILE A 28 35.77 -82.94 -15.12
N ASN A 29 35.88 -81.69 -14.88
CA ASN A 29 34.70 -80.83 -14.69
C ASN A 29 34.56 -79.78 -15.79
N LYS A 30 33.58 -79.94 -16.71
CA LYS A 30 33.14 -78.97 -17.68
C LYS A 30 32.37 -77.85 -16.94
N THR A 31 32.96 -76.69 -16.85
CA THR A 31 32.23 -75.49 -16.35
C THR A 31 31.77 -74.66 -17.54
N THR A 32 30.50 -74.59 -17.73
CA THR A 32 29.89 -73.73 -18.74
C THR A 32 29.63 -72.35 -18.13
N VAL A 33 30.25 -71.30 -18.69
CA VAL A 33 29.97 -69.93 -18.29
C VAL A 33 29.10 -69.32 -19.35
N VAL A 34 27.89 -68.92 -18.94
CA VAL A 34 26.99 -68.17 -19.81
C VAL A 34 27.31 -66.68 -19.64
N LEU A 35 27.81 -66.04 -20.72
CA LEU A 35 27.93 -64.58 -20.77
C LEU A 35 26.61 -64.02 -21.24
N THR A 36 25.92 -63.37 -20.30
CA THR A 36 24.73 -62.58 -20.63
C THR A 36 25.10 -61.12 -20.63
N GLY A 37 24.77 -60.37 -21.68
CA GLY A 37 25.05 -58.94 -21.79
C GLY A 37 25.17 -58.46 -23.23
N ASP A 38 25.66 -57.25 -23.39
CA ASP A 38 25.86 -56.60 -24.68
C ASP A 38 26.82 -57.38 -25.60
N PRO A 39 26.33 -57.90 -26.75
CA PRO A 39 27.16 -58.62 -27.69
C PRO A 39 28.37 -57.83 -28.20
N SER A 40 28.34 -56.50 -28.13
CA SER A 40 29.43 -55.61 -28.57
C SER A 40 30.75 -55.84 -27.81
N VAL A 41 30.72 -56.35 -26.58
CA VAL A 41 31.94 -56.63 -25.77
C VAL A 41 32.44 -58.04 -25.92
N TRP A 42 31.83 -58.94 -26.69
CA TRP A 42 32.28 -60.31 -26.84
C TRP A 42 33.64 -60.38 -27.54
N GLY A 43 33.94 -59.47 -28.51
CA GLY A 43 35.25 -59.33 -29.09
C GLY A 43 36.37 -59.11 -28.07
N VAL A 44 36.08 -58.24 -27.09
CA VAL A 44 36.98 -57.98 -25.96
C VAL A 44 37.16 -59.21 -25.07
N VAL A 45 36.11 -59.95 -24.78
CA VAL A 45 36.17 -61.17 -24.00
C VAL A 45 37.04 -62.22 -24.68
N VAL A 46 36.91 -62.35 -26.00
CA VAL A 46 37.75 -63.24 -26.83
C VAL A 46 39.21 -62.84 -26.82
N SER A 47 39.55 -61.54 -26.75
CA SER A 47 40.94 -61.05 -26.72
C SER A 47 41.71 -61.49 -25.47
N PHE A 48 41.05 -61.90 -24.41
CA PHE A 48 41.69 -62.50 -23.22
C PHE A 48 41.95 -64.01 -23.33
N ALA A 49 41.49 -64.68 -24.40
CA ALA A 49 41.68 -66.10 -24.61
C ALA A 49 43.05 -66.36 -25.27
N VAL A 50 43.77 -67.32 -24.71
CA VAL A 50 45.05 -67.77 -25.25
C VAL A 50 44.83 -69.02 -26.10
N ARG A 51 45.30 -69.01 -27.36
CA ARG A 51 45.24 -70.16 -28.25
C ARG A 51 46.37 -71.14 -27.93
N ASP A 52 46.00 -72.37 -27.74
CA ASP A 52 46.98 -73.47 -27.69
C ASP A 52 47.25 -73.95 -29.12
N GLU A 53 48.47 -73.81 -29.62
CA GLU A 53 48.83 -74.07 -31.01
C GLU A 53 48.88 -75.60 -31.28
N GLU A 54 49.11 -76.43 -30.27
CA GLU A 54 49.20 -77.89 -30.46
C GLU A 54 47.78 -78.52 -30.54
N THR A 55 46.89 -78.02 -29.71
CA THR A 55 45.51 -78.59 -29.63
C THR A 55 44.51 -77.80 -30.40
N ASN A 56 44.86 -76.66 -30.94
CA ASN A 56 44.00 -75.68 -31.64
C ASN A 56 42.73 -75.31 -30.77
N THR A 57 42.97 -75.25 -29.48
CA THR A 57 41.91 -74.90 -28.53
C THR A 57 42.19 -73.56 -27.88
N PHE A 58 41.17 -72.85 -27.42
CA PHE A 58 41.30 -71.61 -26.65
C PHE A 58 41.03 -71.88 -25.17
N PHE A 59 41.84 -71.27 -24.30
CA PHE A 59 41.62 -71.35 -22.86
C PHE A 59 41.75 -69.96 -22.21
N LEU A 60 41.03 -69.78 -21.09
CA LEU A 60 41.09 -68.58 -20.26
C LEU A 60 41.79 -68.94 -18.93
N SER A 61 42.81 -68.17 -18.56
CA SER A 61 43.44 -68.25 -17.27
C SER A 61 42.49 -67.74 -16.16
N LYS A 62 42.74 -68.11 -14.90
CA LYS A 62 41.99 -67.62 -13.77
C LYS A 62 42.08 -66.07 -13.70
N ASP A 63 43.25 -65.50 -14.02
CA ASP A 63 43.48 -64.07 -14.03
C ASP A 63 42.72 -63.38 -15.17
N ALA A 64 42.64 -64.03 -16.36
CA ALA A 64 41.81 -63.54 -17.47
C ALA A 64 40.32 -63.49 -17.10
N LEU A 65 39.82 -64.47 -16.39
CA LEU A 65 38.43 -64.48 -15.91
C LEU A 65 38.14 -63.33 -14.92
N ILE A 66 39.10 -63.00 -14.04
CA ILE A 66 38.99 -61.86 -13.14
C ILE A 66 38.98 -60.55 -13.94
N GLN A 67 39.86 -60.41 -14.91
CA GLN A 67 39.94 -59.23 -15.78
C GLN A 67 38.63 -59.06 -16.58
N ILE A 68 38.12 -60.13 -17.18
CA ILE A 68 36.83 -60.11 -17.90
C ILE A 68 35.68 -59.65 -16.99
N LYS A 69 35.56 -60.18 -15.79
CA LYS A 69 34.53 -59.77 -14.83
C LYS A 69 34.68 -58.28 -14.47
N THR A 70 35.90 -57.83 -14.23
CA THR A 70 36.21 -56.43 -13.90
C THR A 70 35.85 -55.52 -15.06
N PHE A 71 36.26 -55.88 -16.27
CA PHE A 71 35.94 -55.13 -17.48
C PHE A 71 34.41 -55.09 -17.75
N THR A 72 33.72 -56.22 -17.67
CA THR A 72 32.26 -56.27 -17.89
C THR A 72 31.53 -55.36 -16.90
N LYS A 73 31.95 -55.36 -15.63
CA LYS A 73 31.39 -54.42 -14.63
C LYS A 73 31.66 -52.98 -14.99
N PHE A 74 32.89 -52.67 -15.42
CA PHE A 74 33.29 -51.32 -15.85
C PHE A 74 32.49 -50.87 -17.10
N HIS A 75 32.41 -51.76 -18.14
CA HIS A 75 31.65 -51.48 -19.36
C HIS A 75 30.17 -51.17 -19.06
N ARG A 76 29.55 -51.94 -18.12
CA ARG A 76 28.19 -51.65 -17.64
C ARG A 76 28.12 -50.25 -17.02
N THR A 77 29.09 -49.84 -16.21
CA THR A 77 29.14 -48.48 -15.61
C THR A 77 29.20 -47.41 -16.68
N VAL A 78 29.99 -47.61 -17.77
CA VAL A 78 30.08 -46.67 -18.89
C VAL A 78 28.74 -46.58 -19.64
N ASN A 79 28.05 -47.69 -19.86
CA ASN A 79 26.74 -47.72 -20.50
C ASN A 79 25.66 -47.08 -19.63
N ASP A 80 25.69 -47.27 -18.31
CA ASP A 80 24.85 -46.52 -17.37
C ASP A 80 25.17 -45.01 -17.45
N GLY A 81 26.41 -44.65 -17.66
CA GLY A 81 26.88 -43.29 -17.92
C GLY A 81 26.25 -42.66 -19.17
N LYS A 82 25.98 -43.45 -20.24
CA LYS A 82 25.28 -42.93 -21.43
C LYS A 82 23.83 -42.55 -21.13
N ALA A 83 23.13 -43.37 -20.32
CA ALA A 83 21.79 -43.00 -19.84
C ALA A 83 21.82 -41.75 -18.95
N PHE A 84 22.86 -41.61 -18.14
CA PHE A 84 23.10 -40.41 -17.32
C PHE A 84 23.46 -39.18 -18.17
N PHE A 85 24.23 -39.31 -19.23
CA PHE A 85 24.52 -38.26 -20.20
C PHE A 85 23.24 -37.63 -20.76
N ASN A 86 22.26 -38.46 -21.16
CA ASN A 86 20.95 -37.97 -21.62
C ASN A 86 20.18 -37.20 -20.54
N LYS A 87 20.32 -37.55 -19.26
CA LYS A 87 19.77 -36.78 -18.15
C LYS A 87 20.47 -35.42 -18.00
N LEU A 88 21.80 -35.39 -18.16
CA LEU A 88 22.58 -34.14 -18.11
C LEU A 88 22.23 -33.19 -19.26
N LEU A 89 21.99 -33.73 -20.47
CA LEU A 89 21.48 -32.91 -21.59
C LEU A 89 20.17 -32.19 -21.25
N LYS A 90 19.21 -32.93 -20.66
CA LYS A 90 17.93 -32.36 -20.20
C LYS A 90 18.12 -31.38 -19.04
N ALA A 91 19.14 -31.59 -18.21
CA ALA A 91 19.47 -30.68 -17.12
C ALA A 91 20.18 -29.40 -17.55
N GLY A 92 20.46 -29.20 -18.85
CA GLY A 92 21.04 -27.97 -19.37
C GLY A 92 22.54 -28.04 -19.65
N ALA A 93 23.13 -29.25 -19.84
CA ALA A 93 24.57 -29.38 -20.12
C ALA A 93 25.05 -28.54 -21.32
N ARG A 94 24.18 -28.33 -22.32
CA ARG A 94 24.50 -27.49 -23.50
C ARG A 94 24.70 -26.01 -23.14
N VAL A 95 24.10 -25.56 -22.09
CA VAL A 95 24.14 -24.13 -21.63
C VAL A 95 25.23 -23.96 -20.59
N PHE A 96 25.33 -24.87 -19.62
CA PHE A 96 26.12 -24.68 -18.42
C PHE A 96 27.53 -25.33 -18.50
N ALA A 97 27.72 -26.36 -19.36
CA ALA A 97 28.95 -27.09 -19.50
C ALA A 97 29.28 -27.48 -20.96
N PRO A 98 29.26 -26.53 -21.93
CA PRO A 98 29.39 -26.84 -23.35
C PRO A 98 30.71 -27.51 -23.71
N GLU A 99 31.81 -27.10 -23.10
CA GLU A 99 33.14 -27.66 -23.39
C GLU A 99 33.28 -29.11 -22.89
N GLU A 100 32.90 -29.37 -21.65
CA GLU A 100 32.92 -30.73 -21.11
C GLU A 100 31.88 -31.64 -21.77
N LEU A 101 30.75 -31.08 -22.25
CA LEU A 101 29.78 -31.81 -23.04
C LEU A 101 30.37 -32.27 -24.38
N GLN A 102 31.07 -31.39 -25.09
CA GLN A 102 31.76 -31.73 -26.33
C GLN A 102 32.80 -32.83 -26.08
N ARG A 103 33.59 -32.67 -25.03
CA ARG A 103 34.61 -33.66 -24.61
C ARG A 103 33.98 -35.01 -24.30
N ALA A 104 32.90 -35.05 -23.50
CA ALA A 104 32.18 -36.30 -23.20
C ALA A 104 31.60 -36.93 -24.45
N THR A 105 31.07 -36.14 -25.40
CA THR A 105 30.56 -36.64 -26.67
C THR A 105 31.67 -37.32 -27.49
N THR A 106 32.82 -36.68 -27.64
CA THR A 106 33.98 -37.24 -28.34
C THR A 106 34.46 -38.54 -27.68
N LEU A 107 34.69 -38.52 -26.35
CA LEU A 107 35.14 -39.69 -25.57
C LEU A 107 34.15 -40.86 -25.66
N GLY A 108 32.81 -40.58 -25.62
CA GLY A 108 31.78 -41.60 -25.79
C GLY A 108 31.80 -42.25 -27.18
N THR A 109 32.02 -41.44 -28.24
CA THR A 109 32.14 -41.92 -29.62
C THR A 109 33.43 -42.75 -29.82
N GLU A 110 34.54 -42.26 -29.29
CA GLU A 110 35.83 -42.99 -29.36
C GLU A 110 35.76 -44.30 -28.58
N TYR A 111 35.11 -44.31 -27.40
CA TYR A 111 34.89 -45.51 -26.64
C TYR A 111 34.11 -46.57 -27.45
N ASP A 112 33.00 -46.15 -28.09
CA ASP A 112 32.18 -47.05 -28.91
C ASP A 112 32.93 -47.58 -30.13
N ALA A 113 33.82 -46.80 -30.73
CA ALA A 113 34.68 -47.26 -31.81
C ALA A 113 35.69 -48.31 -31.30
N GLN A 114 36.36 -48.07 -30.17
CA GLN A 114 37.33 -48.97 -29.59
C GLN A 114 36.75 -50.29 -29.06
N VAL A 115 35.43 -50.33 -28.71
CA VAL A 115 34.75 -51.58 -28.37
C VAL A 115 34.82 -52.59 -29.52
N LYS A 116 34.77 -52.11 -30.78
CA LYS A 116 34.88 -52.98 -31.98
C LYS A 116 36.30 -53.52 -32.20
N GLU A 117 37.33 -52.76 -31.73
CA GLU A 117 38.71 -53.15 -31.86
C GLU A 117 39.23 -54.00 -30.69
N ALA A 118 38.40 -54.20 -29.66
CA ALA A 118 38.67 -55.01 -28.48
C ALA A 118 39.90 -54.59 -27.66
N ASN A 119 40.33 -53.34 -27.73
CA ASN A 119 41.46 -52.82 -26.96
C ASN A 119 41.06 -52.47 -25.52
N VAL A 120 41.24 -53.41 -24.59
CA VAL A 120 40.78 -53.28 -23.19
C VAL A 120 41.51 -52.13 -22.46
N ALA A 121 42.77 -51.93 -22.69
CA ALA A 121 43.53 -50.86 -22.01
C ALA A 121 42.98 -49.47 -22.42
N GLU A 122 42.79 -49.29 -23.73
CA GLU A 122 42.28 -48.04 -24.27
C GLU A 122 40.78 -47.83 -23.89
N LEU A 123 39.97 -48.88 -23.90
CA LEU A 123 38.61 -48.83 -23.41
C LEU A 123 38.52 -48.43 -21.93
N THR A 124 39.38 -48.96 -21.08
CA THR A 124 39.44 -48.60 -19.67
C THR A 124 39.85 -47.13 -19.51
N ARG A 125 40.81 -46.63 -20.28
CA ARG A 125 41.26 -45.25 -20.30
C ARG A 125 40.13 -44.29 -20.77
N LEU A 126 39.55 -44.55 -21.94
CA LEU A 126 38.53 -43.72 -22.53
C LEU A 126 37.24 -43.71 -21.68
N GLY A 127 36.80 -44.88 -21.22
CA GLY A 127 35.62 -44.97 -20.35
C GLY A 127 35.81 -44.24 -19.02
N GLY A 128 37.02 -44.31 -18.43
CA GLY A 128 37.34 -43.56 -17.23
C GLY A 128 37.29 -42.05 -17.44
N LEU A 129 37.87 -41.55 -18.54
CA LEU A 129 37.81 -40.12 -18.91
C LEU A 129 36.36 -39.68 -19.22
N TYR A 130 35.58 -40.53 -19.90
CA TYR A 130 34.15 -40.26 -20.17
C TYR A 130 33.36 -40.07 -18.88
N LEU A 131 33.44 -41.03 -17.93
CA LEU A 131 32.76 -40.94 -16.65
C LEU A 131 33.22 -39.71 -15.84
N GLN A 132 34.52 -39.39 -15.89
CA GLN A 132 35.05 -38.18 -15.26
C GLN A 132 34.47 -36.90 -15.88
N SER A 133 34.33 -36.85 -17.21
CA SER A 133 33.65 -35.71 -17.90
C SER A 133 32.20 -35.59 -17.50
N LEU A 134 31.46 -36.69 -17.36
CA LEU A 134 30.09 -36.67 -16.87
C LEU A 134 29.95 -36.09 -15.45
N ASP A 135 30.88 -36.44 -14.56
CA ASP A 135 30.93 -35.88 -13.19
C ASP A 135 31.22 -34.38 -13.20
N LYS A 136 32.12 -33.91 -14.08
CA LYS A 136 32.42 -32.50 -14.27
C LYS A 136 31.20 -31.74 -14.82
N ILE A 137 30.53 -32.26 -15.86
CA ILE A 137 29.30 -31.67 -16.40
C ILE A 137 28.28 -31.52 -15.28
N LYS A 138 28.07 -32.57 -14.48
CA LYS A 138 27.14 -32.51 -13.34
C LYS A 138 27.51 -31.38 -12.39
N LYS A 139 28.77 -31.29 -11.98
CA LYS A 139 29.26 -30.24 -11.06
C LYS A 139 29.07 -28.83 -11.63
N GLU A 140 29.38 -28.63 -12.92
CA GLU A 140 29.20 -27.34 -13.57
C GLU A 140 27.72 -26.94 -13.65
N ILE A 141 26.83 -27.88 -13.95
CA ILE A 141 25.38 -27.63 -13.92
C ILE A 141 24.95 -27.23 -12.49
N GLU A 142 25.34 -28.00 -11.47
CA GLU A 142 24.99 -27.72 -10.07
C GLU A 142 25.49 -26.33 -9.61
N GLN A 143 26.65 -25.89 -10.08
CA GLN A 143 27.27 -24.60 -9.74
C GLN A 143 26.66 -23.41 -10.51
N LYS A 144 26.32 -23.58 -11.79
CA LYS A 144 25.97 -22.47 -12.69
C LYS A 144 24.48 -22.32 -12.93
N ARG A 145 23.68 -23.39 -12.73
CA ARG A 145 22.27 -23.44 -13.08
C ARG A 145 21.40 -22.58 -12.15
N ASN A 146 21.70 -22.60 -10.87
CA ASN A 146 20.93 -21.85 -9.88
C ASN A 146 21.65 -20.55 -9.53
N GLU A 147 20.87 -19.48 -9.44
CA GLU A 147 21.31 -18.16 -8.98
C GLU A 147 20.50 -17.74 -7.76
N ASP A 148 21.18 -17.24 -6.75
CA ASP A 148 20.52 -16.69 -5.57
C ASP A 148 19.79 -15.40 -5.95
N ILE A 149 18.55 -15.27 -5.49
CA ILE A 149 17.76 -14.03 -5.60
C ILE A 149 17.74 -13.38 -4.24
N ASP A 150 18.40 -12.24 -4.13
CA ASP A 150 18.44 -11.46 -2.92
C ASP A 150 17.12 -10.71 -2.71
N ALA A 151 16.76 -10.51 -1.44
CA ALA A 151 15.68 -9.65 -1.03
C ALA A 151 16.25 -8.28 -0.64
N LEU A 152 15.80 -7.23 -1.32
CA LEU A 152 16.09 -5.85 -0.96
C LEU A 152 15.18 -5.39 0.17
N ILE A 153 15.72 -4.78 1.23
CA ILE A 153 14.92 -4.00 2.19
C ILE A 153 14.51 -2.70 1.50
N ALA A 154 13.35 -2.73 0.85
CA ALA A 154 12.84 -1.60 0.06
C ALA A 154 12.38 -0.44 0.94
N GLU A 155 11.73 -0.77 2.07
CA GLU A 155 11.28 0.21 3.06
C GLU A 155 11.41 -0.35 4.48
N LYS A 156 11.63 0.54 5.43
CA LYS A 156 11.59 0.24 6.86
C LYS A 156 11.20 1.44 7.68
N ASN A 157 10.58 1.18 8.82
CA ASN A 157 10.33 2.19 9.85
C ASN A 157 10.56 1.58 11.24
N GLY A 158 11.09 2.38 12.14
CA GLY A 158 11.36 1.97 13.53
C GLY A 158 12.56 1.03 13.69
N ASP A 159 12.51 0.19 14.70
CA ASP A 159 13.57 -0.78 15.05
C ASP A 159 13.43 -2.02 14.16
N VAL A 160 14.32 -2.14 13.19
CA VAL A 160 14.43 -3.28 12.29
C VAL A 160 15.85 -3.81 12.31
N ASN A 161 15.99 -5.12 12.55
CA ASN A 161 17.28 -5.78 12.65
C ASN A 161 17.38 -6.92 11.64
N LYS A 162 18.55 -7.07 11.02
CA LYS A 162 18.92 -8.16 10.12
C LYS A 162 19.93 -9.09 10.76
N ARG A 163 19.96 -10.33 10.31
CA ARG A 163 20.94 -11.35 10.73
C ARG A 163 21.45 -12.10 9.52
N LYS A 164 22.77 -12.21 9.40
CA LYS A 164 23.42 -13.04 8.38
C LYS A 164 23.49 -14.50 8.82
N GLY A 165 22.95 -15.37 7.98
CA GLY A 165 22.86 -16.79 8.25
C GLY A 165 22.00 -17.15 9.48
N PHE A 166 21.85 -18.44 9.75
CA PHE A 166 21.00 -18.91 10.86
C PHE A 166 21.57 -18.62 12.27
N LEU A 167 22.87 -18.43 12.39
CA LEU A 167 23.57 -18.29 13.68
C LEU A 167 24.19 -16.91 13.91
N GLY A 168 24.11 -16.00 12.93
CA GLY A 168 24.70 -14.67 13.02
C GLY A 168 24.03 -13.79 14.10
N ALA A 169 24.74 -12.76 14.54
CA ALA A 169 24.20 -11.75 15.44
C ALA A 169 23.16 -10.86 14.73
N TRP A 170 22.20 -10.37 15.48
CA TRP A 170 21.23 -9.38 15.01
C TRP A 170 21.86 -7.98 15.02
N ASN A 171 21.87 -7.31 13.89
CA ASN A 171 22.39 -5.98 13.70
C ASN A 171 21.31 -5.06 13.11
N ALA A 172 21.41 -3.76 13.35
CA ALA A 172 20.47 -2.79 12.80
C ALA A 172 20.45 -2.89 11.25
N ALA A 173 19.25 -2.98 10.69
CA ALA A 173 19.04 -3.01 9.25
C ALA A 173 18.85 -1.59 8.70
N GLN A 174 19.28 -1.37 7.47
CA GLN A 174 19.08 -0.13 6.73
C GLN A 174 18.22 -0.38 5.49
N LYS A 175 17.53 0.66 5.01
CA LYS A 175 16.93 0.67 3.68
C LYS A 175 18.03 0.49 2.64
N GLY A 176 17.81 -0.37 1.65
CA GLY A 176 18.82 -0.74 0.66
C GLY A 176 19.67 -1.96 1.03
N ASP A 177 19.59 -2.48 2.25
CA ASP A 177 20.27 -3.72 2.61
C ASP A 177 19.74 -4.92 1.82
N MET A 178 20.66 -5.80 1.41
CA MET A 178 20.34 -7.06 0.75
C MET A 178 20.35 -8.20 1.76
N LEU A 179 19.33 -9.04 1.69
CA LEU A 179 19.21 -10.30 2.43
C LEU A 179 19.30 -11.46 1.46
N THR A 180 20.17 -12.40 1.77
CA THR A 180 20.40 -13.60 0.98
C THR A 180 19.74 -14.83 1.63
N GLN A 181 19.91 -15.99 1.01
CA GLN A 181 19.50 -17.26 1.62
C GLN A 181 20.12 -17.44 3.01
N ALA A 182 19.36 -18.00 3.94
CA ALA A 182 19.64 -18.19 5.36
C ALA A 182 19.63 -16.92 6.23
N ASP A 183 19.46 -15.73 5.64
CA ASP A 183 19.37 -14.48 6.40
C ASP A 183 18.00 -14.32 7.08
N GLY A 184 17.99 -13.53 8.14
CA GLY A 184 16.77 -13.22 8.89
C GLY A 184 16.54 -11.73 9.03
N LEU A 185 15.26 -11.35 9.17
CA LEU A 185 14.80 -10.01 9.50
C LEU A 185 13.84 -10.04 10.68
N ARG A 186 13.96 -9.09 11.60
CA ARG A 186 13.01 -8.89 12.68
C ARG A 186 12.63 -7.43 12.82
N THR A 187 11.37 -7.18 13.15
CA THR A 187 10.81 -5.86 13.46
C THR A 187 10.51 -5.75 14.94
N GLY A 188 10.72 -4.57 15.51
CA GLY A 188 10.35 -4.22 16.87
C GLY A 188 8.89 -3.77 17.01
N ASN A 189 8.56 -3.19 18.15
CA ASN A 189 7.24 -2.60 18.38
C ASN A 189 7.06 -1.37 17.47
N ALA A 190 5.84 -1.15 16.96
CA ALA A 190 5.50 -0.06 16.03
C ALA A 190 6.48 0.07 14.84
N SER A 191 7.12 -1.02 14.45
CA SER A 191 8.12 -1.08 13.37
C SER A 191 7.61 -1.96 12.23
N PHE A 192 8.03 -1.68 11.00
CA PHE A 192 7.73 -2.53 9.86
C PHE A 192 8.92 -2.57 8.89
N ALA A 193 8.92 -3.57 8.03
CA ALA A 193 9.85 -3.65 6.91
C ALA A 193 9.17 -4.21 5.68
N GLN A 194 9.59 -3.76 4.50
CA GLN A 194 9.18 -4.31 3.22
C GLN A 194 10.38 -4.91 2.52
N LEU A 195 10.28 -6.18 2.18
CA LEU A 195 11.22 -6.88 1.32
C LEU A 195 10.67 -6.89 -0.10
N ALA A 196 11.51 -6.50 -1.06
CA ALA A 196 11.21 -6.58 -2.48
C ALA A 196 12.22 -7.53 -3.15
N PHE A 197 11.72 -8.45 -3.96
CA PHE A 197 12.51 -9.36 -4.77
C PHE A 197 12.45 -8.93 -6.24
N THR A 198 13.50 -9.19 -7.00
CA THR A 198 13.61 -8.75 -8.41
C THR A 198 12.58 -9.39 -9.34
N ASP A 199 11.97 -10.49 -8.94
CA ASP A 199 10.90 -11.19 -9.68
C ASP A 199 9.49 -10.65 -9.42
N GLY A 200 9.36 -9.57 -8.63
CA GLY A 200 8.08 -8.90 -8.34
C GLY A 200 7.31 -9.49 -7.15
N VAL A 201 7.99 -10.20 -6.26
CA VAL A 201 7.44 -10.58 -4.96
C VAL A 201 7.76 -9.51 -3.94
N GLU A 202 6.75 -9.08 -3.18
CA GLU A 202 6.86 -8.15 -2.05
C GLU A 202 6.36 -8.83 -0.78
N VAL A 203 7.12 -8.65 0.32
CA VAL A 203 6.76 -9.16 1.65
C VAL A 203 6.80 -8.01 2.64
N THR A 204 5.63 -7.58 3.10
CA THR A 204 5.51 -6.58 4.18
C THR A 204 5.48 -7.30 5.51
N ILE A 205 6.40 -6.98 6.39
CA ILE A 205 6.59 -7.58 7.70
C ILE A 205 6.04 -6.61 8.75
N ASP A 206 4.98 -7.04 9.44
CA ASP A 206 4.27 -6.27 10.46
C ASP A 206 5.13 -6.09 11.74
N PRO A 207 4.73 -5.24 12.71
CA PRO A 207 5.43 -5.10 13.99
C PRO A 207 5.60 -6.41 14.77
N ASN A 208 6.67 -6.50 15.56
CA ASN A 208 7.00 -7.63 16.44
C ASN A 208 7.13 -8.98 15.72
N SER A 209 7.57 -8.96 14.47
CA SER A 209 7.67 -10.13 13.59
C SER A 209 9.12 -10.56 13.37
N THR A 210 9.31 -11.85 13.07
CA THR A 210 10.62 -12.41 12.70
C THR A 210 10.42 -13.35 11.52
N VAL A 211 11.16 -13.08 10.45
CA VAL A 211 11.13 -13.82 9.18
C VAL A 211 12.51 -14.32 8.82
N LEU A 212 12.60 -15.51 8.23
CA LEU A 212 13.83 -16.11 7.71
C LEU A 212 13.65 -16.44 6.22
N ILE A 213 14.62 -16.12 5.40
CA ILE A 213 14.71 -16.52 3.99
C ILE A 213 15.43 -17.86 3.94
N ARG A 214 14.71 -18.99 3.86
CA ARG A 214 15.31 -20.34 3.87
C ARG A 214 15.90 -20.73 2.53
N ALA A 215 15.23 -20.36 1.45
CA ALA A 215 15.73 -20.49 0.10
C ALA A 215 15.16 -19.36 -0.77
N SER A 216 15.96 -18.87 -1.70
CA SER A 216 15.53 -17.91 -2.72
C SER A 216 16.48 -18.03 -3.91
N THR A 217 16.13 -18.90 -4.88
CA THR A 217 16.96 -19.22 -6.02
C THR A 217 16.15 -19.22 -7.31
N MET A 218 16.78 -18.82 -8.40
CA MET A 218 16.21 -18.89 -9.76
C MET A 218 16.99 -19.92 -10.57
N ASP A 219 16.27 -20.81 -11.24
CA ASP A 219 16.81 -21.69 -12.25
C ASP A 219 17.01 -20.93 -13.56
N LYS A 220 18.26 -20.78 -14.00
CA LYS A 220 18.61 -20.02 -15.22
C LYS A 220 18.13 -20.69 -16.51
N LEU A 221 17.78 -21.97 -16.46
CA LEU A 221 17.36 -22.71 -17.65
C LEU A 221 15.90 -22.40 -18.02
N ASP A 222 14.99 -22.41 -17.05
CA ASP A 222 13.55 -22.25 -17.26
C ASP A 222 12.97 -21.01 -16.56
N GLN A 223 13.82 -20.22 -15.90
CA GLN A 223 13.44 -19.02 -15.15
C GLN A 223 12.47 -19.31 -13.98
N SER A 224 12.35 -20.56 -13.57
CA SER A 224 11.55 -20.90 -12.41
C SER A 224 12.25 -20.45 -11.12
N VAL A 225 11.46 -19.91 -10.19
CA VAL A 225 11.97 -19.44 -8.89
C VAL A 225 11.54 -20.40 -7.80
N ARG A 226 12.49 -20.83 -6.98
CA ARG A 226 12.22 -21.55 -5.73
C ARG A 226 12.40 -20.59 -4.57
N ARG A 227 11.34 -20.35 -3.82
CA ARG A 227 11.37 -19.50 -2.63
C ARG A 227 10.77 -20.23 -1.43
N ASP A 228 11.48 -20.16 -0.31
CA ASP A 228 11.05 -20.71 0.98
C ASP A 228 11.25 -19.61 2.04
N ILE A 229 10.15 -19.09 2.57
CA ILE A 229 10.14 -18.07 3.62
C ILE A 229 9.49 -18.65 4.87
N ALA A 230 10.14 -18.51 6.01
CA ALA A 230 9.62 -18.92 7.29
C ALA A 230 9.26 -17.72 8.17
N LEU A 231 8.00 -17.69 8.65
CA LEU A 231 7.54 -16.78 9.69
C LEU A 231 7.70 -17.47 11.05
N VAL A 232 8.68 -17.01 11.83
CA VAL A 232 8.97 -17.55 13.16
C VAL A 232 7.94 -17.07 14.17
N LYS A 233 7.63 -15.76 14.13
CA LYS A 233 6.58 -15.12 14.94
C LYS A 233 6.11 -13.84 14.31
N GLY A 234 4.93 -13.34 14.72
CA GLY A 234 4.34 -12.09 14.26
C GLY A 234 3.43 -12.28 13.05
N SER A 235 3.45 -11.36 12.11
CA SER A 235 2.64 -11.44 10.89
C SER A 235 3.30 -10.78 9.69
N LEU A 236 2.88 -11.18 8.50
CA LEU A 236 3.33 -10.62 7.24
C LEU A 236 2.20 -10.63 6.20
N LEU A 237 2.32 -9.74 5.23
CA LEU A 237 1.51 -9.70 4.02
C LEU A 237 2.43 -9.90 2.82
N THR A 238 2.10 -10.85 1.96
CA THR A 238 2.84 -11.12 0.72
C THR A 238 1.99 -10.75 -0.49
N LYS A 239 2.61 -10.09 -1.46
CA LYS A 239 2.04 -9.77 -2.77
C LYS A 239 2.94 -10.33 -3.86
N LEU A 240 2.36 -10.95 -4.89
CA LEU A 240 3.04 -11.48 -6.06
C LEU A 240 2.43 -10.87 -7.31
N THR A 241 3.28 -10.45 -8.25
CA THR A 241 2.82 -10.10 -9.60
C THR A 241 2.33 -11.34 -10.34
N GLU A 242 1.56 -11.19 -11.42
CA GLU A 242 1.06 -12.33 -12.21
C GLU A 242 2.22 -13.18 -12.75
N SER A 243 3.28 -12.54 -13.26
CA SER A 243 4.47 -13.26 -13.72
C SER A 243 5.19 -14.02 -12.62
N ALA A 244 5.18 -13.49 -11.39
CA ALA A 244 5.74 -14.16 -10.23
C ALA A 244 4.93 -15.39 -9.82
N LYS A 245 3.59 -15.36 -9.91
CA LYS A 245 2.73 -16.52 -9.61
C LYS A 245 3.02 -17.73 -10.50
N GLU A 246 3.24 -17.49 -11.81
CA GLU A 246 3.46 -18.55 -12.78
C GLU A 246 4.83 -19.21 -12.62
N ARG A 247 5.86 -18.43 -12.26
CA ARG A 247 7.26 -18.88 -12.19
C ARG A 247 7.69 -19.37 -10.82
N ASN A 248 6.97 -18.98 -9.75
CA ASN A 248 7.37 -19.29 -8.38
C ASN A 248 6.86 -20.62 -7.87
N ASN A 249 7.78 -21.44 -7.38
CA ASN A 249 7.52 -22.50 -6.41
C ASN A 249 7.71 -21.91 -5.01
N PHE A 250 6.69 -21.18 -4.54
CA PHE A 250 6.76 -20.49 -3.26
C PHE A 250 6.25 -21.37 -2.13
N THR A 251 7.15 -21.74 -1.24
CA THR A 251 6.85 -22.43 0.01
C THR A 251 6.87 -21.42 1.15
N PHE A 252 5.81 -21.40 1.94
CA PHE A 252 5.71 -20.58 3.14
C PHE A 252 5.58 -21.48 4.37
N GLN A 253 6.43 -21.24 5.35
CA GLN A 253 6.45 -21.99 6.59
C GLN A 253 6.10 -21.09 7.78
N ALA A 254 5.21 -21.57 8.65
CA ALA A 254 4.89 -20.89 9.89
C ALA A 254 4.57 -21.92 10.97
N GLY A 255 5.29 -21.87 12.10
CA GLY A 255 5.17 -22.88 13.15
C GLY A 255 5.39 -24.30 12.60
N THR A 256 4.36 -25.16 12.74
CA THR A 256 4.37 -26.54 12.23
C THR A 256 3.67 -26.71 10.88
N SER A 257 3.23 -25.62 10.25
CA SER A 257 2.56 -25.64 8.95
C SER A 257 3.51 -25.31 7.82
N GLU A 258 3.31 -25.97 6.70
CA GLU A 258 3.93 -25.67 5.41
C GLU A 258 2.83 -25.38 4.39
N SER A 259 3.00 -24.33 3.62
CA SER A 259 2.04 -23.90 2.60
C SER A 259 2.73 -23.80 1.25
N GLN A 260 2.17 -24.47 0.23
CA GLN A 260 2.52 -24.27 -1.16
C GLN A 260 1.65 -23.14 -1.71
N VAL A 261 2.28 -22.04 -2.10
CA VAL A 261 1.60 -20.80 -2.45
C VAL A 261 1.54 -20.65 -3.96
N ARG A 262 0.32 -20.52 -4.50
CA ARG A 262 0.00 -20.08 -5.85
C ARG A 262 -1.00 -18.92 -5.79
N SER A 263 -0.78 -18.04 -4.84
CA SER A 263 -1.60 -16.88 -4.52
C SER A 263 -0.91 -15.61 -4.95
N GLY A 264 -1.67 -14.64 -5.48
CA GLY A 264 -1.17 -13.30 -5.75
C GLY A 264 -1.08 -12.44 -4.50
N LYS A 265 -1.86 -12.78 -3.46
CA LYS A 265 -1.86 -12.04 -2.20
C LYS A 265 -2.34 -12.91 -1.05
N PHE A 266 -1.57 -12.97 0.02
CA PHE A 266 -1.98 -13.64 1.25
C PHE A 266 -1.38 -12.95 2.49
N TRP A 267 -2.09 -13.09 3.60
CA TRP A 267 -1.61 -12.70 4.92
C TRP A 267 -1.41 -13.92 5.78
N ALA A 268 -0.36 -13.86 6.61
CA ALA A 268 -0.05 -14.92 7.58
C ALA A 268 0.30 -14.32 8.93
N SER A 269 -0.07 -15.03 10.00
CA SER A 269 0.33 -14.70 11.37
C SER A 269 0.69 -15.96 12.14
N ALA A 270 1.78 -15.89 12.91
CA ALA A 270 2.24 -16.95 13.80
C ALA A 270 2.38 -16.41 15.23
N VAL A 271 1.67 -17.02 16.16
CA VAL A 271 1.76 -16.69 17.58
C VAL A 271 2.54 -17.81 18.28
N GLU A 272 3.81 -17.51 18.62
CA GLU A 272 4.70 -18.37 19.41
C GLU A 272 4.70 -19.86 18.99
N GLU A 273 4.73 -20.13 17.69
CA GLU A 273 4.64 -21.49 17.11
C GLU A 273 3.40 -22.31 17.54
N ARG A 274 2.46 -21.71 18.27
CA ARG A 274 1.27 -22.40 18.80
C ARG A 274 0.09 -22.36 17.85
N ARG A 275 -0.08 -21.24 17.17
CA ARG A 275 -1.21 -21.01 16.27
C ARG A 275 -0.76 -20.20 15.06
N VAL A 276 -1.05 -20.72 13.88
CA VAL A 276 -0.83 -20.05 12.61
C VAL A 276 -2.19 -19.71 12.01
N LYS A 277 -2.33 -18.49 11.50
CA LYS A 277 -3.51 -18.00 10.79
C LYS A 277 -3.09 -17.63 9.38
N LEU A 278 -3.87 -18.04 8.40
CA LEU A 278 -3.61 -17.80 6.98
C LEU A 278 -4.89 -17.26 6.33
N SER A 279 -4.80 -16.09 5.67
CA SER A 279 -5.87 -15.52 4.84
C SER A 279 -5.36 -15.43 3.40
N ASN A 280 -6.02 -16.13 2.49
CA ASN A 280 -5.71 -16.14 1.07
C ASN A 280 -6.67 -15.22 0.32
N TYR A 281 -6.17 -14.12 -0.28
CA TYR A 281 -7.00 -13.12 -0.93
C TYR A 281 -7.16 -13.36 -2.43
N ASP A 282 -6.18 -14.02 -3.07
CA ASP A 282 -6.18 -14.25 -4.51
C ASP A 282 -5.46 -15.55 -4.88
N GLY A 283 -5.98 -16.28 -5.88
CA GLY A 283 -5.40 -17.55 -6.33
C GLY A 283 -5.65 -18.70 -5.36
N THR A 284 -4.69 -19.61 -5.23
CA THR A 284 -4.82 -20.82 -4.39
C THR A 284 -3.62 -21.02 -3.48
N MET A 285 -3.86 -21.60 -2.32
CA MET A 285 -2.83 -22.00 -1.36
C MET A 285 -3.14 -23.40 -0.80
N GLU A 286 -2.17 -24.30 -0.84
CA GLU A 286 -2.28 -25.60 -0.18
C GLU A 286 -1.54 -25.56 1.15
N VAL A 287 -2.26 -25.75 2.25
CA VAL A 287 -1.73 -25.70 3.62
C VAL A 287 -1.64 -27.12 4.17
N SER A 288 -0.45 -27.50 4.61
CA SER A 288 -0.14 -28.83 5.15
C SER A 288 0.27 -28.73 6.60
N ALA A 289 -0.30 -29.55 7.45
CA ALA A 289 0.13 -29.78 8.82
C ALA A 289 -0.32 -31.17 9.28
N ASN A 290 0.45 -31.80 10.18
CA ASN A 290 0.11 -33.11 10.77
C ASN A 290 -0.32 -34.18 9.73
N LYS A 291 0.34 -34.20 8.55
CA LYS A 291 0.06 -35.11 7.41
C LYS A 291 -1.30 -34.88 6.73
N ARG A 292 -2.03 -33.84 7.08
CA ARG A 292 -3.28 -33.40 6.42
C ARG A 292 -3.03 -32.15 5.60
N LYS A 293 -3.81 -32.01 4.53
CA LYS A 293 -3.75 -30.89 3.61
C LYS A 293 -5.13 -30.28 3.44
N VAL A 294 -5.18 -28.96 3.39
CA VAL A 294 -6.36 -28.20 2.98
C VAL A 294 -5.98 -27.25 1.85
N LYS A 295 -6.88 -27.07 0.90
CA LYS A 295 -6.71 -26.14 -0.21
C LYS A 295 -7.58 -24.93 0.04
N LEU A 296 -6.96 -23.75 0.16
CA LEU A 296 -7.63 -22.46 0.20
C LEU A 296 -7.79 -21.93 -1.22
N ARG A 297 -8.97 -21.43 -1.52
CA ARG A 297 -9.27 -20.62 -2.71
C ARG A 297 -9.15 -19.15 -2.37
N SER A 298 -9.37 -18.28 -3.36
CA SER A 298 -9.49 -16.84 -3.11
C SER A 298 -10.58 -16.56 -2.07
N ASN A 299 -10.27 -15.64 -1.16
CA ASN A 299 -11.15 -15.20 -0.07
C ASN A 299 -11.48 -16.30 0.96
N GLU A 300 -10.56 -17.24 1.15
CA GLU A 300 -10.65 -18.27 2.20
C GLU A 300 -9.45 -18.18 3.13
N GLY A 301 -9.65 -18.56 4.38
CA GLY A 301 -8.62 -18.66 5.39
C GLY A 301 -8.66 -19.97 6.15
N THR A 302 -7.59 -20.27 6.88
CA THR A 302 -7.50 -21.41 7.80
C THR A 302 -6.65 -21.07 9.01
N ILE A 303 -6.79 -21.91 10.03
CA ILE A 303 -5.97 -21.86 11.24
C ILE A 303 -5.32 -23.22 11.43
N VAL A 304 -4.07 -23.19 11.82
CA VAL A 304 -3.30 -24.39 12.21
C VAL A 304 -2.84 -24.22 13.65
N GLU A 305 -3.28 -25.09 14.53
CA GLU A 305 -2.76 -25.18 15.89
C GLU A 305 -1.64 -26.23 15.97
N LYS A 306 -0.66 -26.00 16.84
CA LYS A 306 0.49 -26.91 16.98
C LYS A 306 0.03 -28.34 17.23
N GLY A 307 0.49 -29.28 16.38
CA GLY A 307 0.18 -30.70 16.48
C GLY A 307 -1.24 -31.09 16.04
N LYS A 308 -2.02 -30.15 15.49
CA LYS A 308 -3.34 -30.40 14.94
C LYS A 308 -3.38 -30.28 13.43
N ASP A 309 -4.40 -30.87 12.82
CA ASP A 309 -4.70 -30.68 11.40
C ASP A 309 -5.10 -29.24 11.12
N PRO A 310 -4.89 -28.72 9.89
CA PRO A 310 -5.46 -27.44 9.50
C PRO A 310 -7.00 -27.47 9.60
N LEU A 311 -7.60 -26.39 10.09
CA LEU A 311 -9.06 -26.26 10.05
C LEU A 311 -9.55 -26.25 8.59
N PRO A 312 -10.78 -26.72 8.31
CA PRO A 312 -11.40 -26.55 7.01
C PRO A 312 -11.39 -25.09 6.58
N PRO A 313 -11.34 -24.80 5.27
CA PRO A 313 -11.38 -23.43 4.77
C PRO A 313 -12.58 -22.64 5.31
N VAL A 314 -12.34 -21.42 5.78
CA VAL A 314 -13.36 -20.50 6.29
C VAL A 314 -13.41 -19.31 5.34
N PRO A 315 -14.61 -18.89 4.84
CA PRO A 315 -14.75 -17.67 4.07
C PRO A 315 -14.27 -16.46 4.86
N LEU A 316 -13.48 -15.60 4.23
CA LEU A 316 -13.02 -14.35 4.83
C LEU A 316 -14.16 -13.32 4.89
N LEU A 317 -14.17 -12.49 5.93
CA LEU A 317 -15.14 -11.40 6.04
C LEU A 317 -15.00 -10.40 4.88
N PRO A 318 -16.11 -9.80 4.43
CA PRO A 318 -16.07 -8.77 3.39
C PRO A 318 -15.34 -7.51 3.88
N SER A 319 -14.95 -6.67 2.93
CA SER A 319 -14.27 -5.40 3.22
C SER A 319 -15.22 -4.41 3.91
N PRO A 320 -14.80 -3.75 5.01
CA PRO A 320 -15.54 -2.65 5.58
C PRO A 320 -15.66 -1.48 4.59
N GLN A 321 -16.79 -0.78 4.61
CA GLN A 321 -17.03 0.41 3.79
C GLN A 321 -16.97 1.66 4.67
N LEU A 322 -16.07 2.60 4.36
CA LEU A 322 -15.97 3.87 5.04
C LEU A 322 -17.27 4.66 4.83
N ALA A 323 -17.71 5.40 5.85
CA ALA A 323 -18.89 6.24 5.72
C ALA A 323 -18.67 7.29 4.63
N TRP A 324 -19.72 7.55 3.81
CA TRP A 324 -19.61 8.37 2.60
C TRP A 324 -19.14 9.81 2.89
N ASP A 325 -19.50 10.37 4.06
CA ASP A 325 -19.12 11.71 4.49
C ASP A 325 -17.64 11.83 4.92
N VAL A 326 -16.94 10.71 5.05
CA VAL A 326 -15.50 10.65 5.35
C VAL A 326 -14.67 10.42 4.08
N ILE A 327 -15.27 9.84 3.03
CA ILE A 327 -14.57 9.56 1.76
C ILE A 327 -14.23 10.87 1.05
N ASP A 328 -12.98 10.99 0.59
CA ASP A 328 -12.45 12.20 -0.07
C ASP A 328 -12.64 13.51 0.72
N SER A 329 -12.82 13.40 2.04
CA SER A 329 -13.03 14.56 2.90
C SER A 329 -11.78 15.43 3.01
N VAL A 330 -12.03 16.73 3.17
CA VAL A 330 -11.01 17.70 3.59
C VAL A 330 -11.21 17.96 5.07
N ILE A 331 -10.16 17.76 5.86
CA ILE A 331 -10.15 18.05 7.29
C ILE A 331 -9.19 19.20 7.58
N TYR A 332 -9.61 20.10 8.47
CA TYR A 332 -8.86 21.30 8.84
C TYR A 332 -8.24 21.20 10.24
N SER A 333 -8.71 20.27 11.05
CA SER A 333 -8.12 19.95 12.35
C SER A 333 -7.14 18.79 12.26
N ASP A 334 -6.32 18.58 13.28
CA ASP A 334 -5.45 17.42 13.40
C ASP A 334 -6.18 16.17 13.94
N HIS A 335 -7.49 16.23 14.07
CA HIS A 335 -8.35 15.14 14.50
C HIS A 335 -9.06 14.52 13.29
N LEU A 336 -9.08 13.19 13.24
CA LEU A 336 -9.75 12.43 12.20
C LEU A 336 -10.71 11.41 12.84
N ASN A 337 -11.99 11.57 12.61
CA ASN A 337 -13.03 10.66 13.05
C ASN A 337 -13.40 9.71 11.91
N LEU A 338 -12.88 8.49 11.98
CA LEU A 338 -13.22 7.44 11.03
C LEU A 338 -14.47 6.68 11.49
N ARG A 339 -15.40 6.45 10.58
CA ARG A 339 -16.60 5.63 10.77
C ARG A 339 -16.81 4.75 9.55
N TRP A 340 -17.27 3.54 9.76
CA TRP A 340 -17.56 2.60 8.68
C TRP A 340 -18.76 1.71 9.00
N THR A 341 -19.30 1.09 7.97
CA THR A 341 -20.41 0.15 8.13
C THR A 341 -19.94 -1.08 8.90
N PRO A 342 -20.62 -1.47 9.98
CA PRO A 342 -20.30 -2.71 10.69
C PRO A 342 -20.35 -3.92 9.76
N VAL A 343 -19.34 -4.79 9.86
CA VAL A 343 -19.29 -6.05 9.11
C VAL A 343 -19.83 -7.15 10.01
N GLU A 344 -20.78 -7.91 9.50
CA GLU A 344 -21.38 -9.04 10.23
C GLU A 344 -20.31 -10.06 10.61
N PHE A 345 -20.39 -10.62 11.81
CA PHE A 345 -19.41 -11.55 12.41
C PHE A 345 -18.00 -10.97 12.64
N ALA A 346 -17.78 -9.67 12.43
CA ALA A 346 -16.52 -9.03 12.81
C ALA A 346 -16.44 -8.90 14.34
N THR A 347 -15.30 -9.27 14.91
CA THR A 347 -14.96 -9.07 16.33
C THR A 347 -14.03 -7.88 16.54
N GLY A 348 -13.52 -7.32 15.45
CA GLY A 348 -12.65 -6.15 15.46
C GLY A 348 -12.29 -5.72 14.05
N TYR A 349 -11.54 -4.63 13.98
CA TYR A 349 -11.09 -4.02 12.74
C TYR A 349 -9.63 -3.63 12.85
N LYS A 350 -8.90 -3.78 11.74
CA LYS A 350 -7.59 -3.18 11.54
C LYS A 350 -7.72 -1.98 10.59
N ILE A 351 -7.14 -0.87 10.98
CA ILE A 351 -7.10 0.37 10.22
C ILE A 351 -5.65 0.68 9.90
N GLU A 352 -5.37 0.99 8.66
CA GLU A 352 -4.04 1.36 8.18
C GLU A 352 -4.09 2.74 7.54
N LEU A 353 -3.17 3.61 7.94
CA LEU A 353 -2.97 4.93 7.35
C LEU A 353 -1.65 4.96 6.62
N CYS A 354 -1.64 5.44 5.39
CA CYS A 354 -0.45 5.54 4.56
C CYS A 354 -0.45 6.84 3.74
N LYS A 355 0.72 7.32 3.36
CA LYS A 355 0.87 8.48 2.44
C LYS A 355 0.73 8.09 0.97
N THR A 356 0.78 6.79 0.64
CA THR A 356 0.63 6.26 -0.71
C THR A 356 -0.58 5.36 -0.82
N LYS A 357 -1.26 5.42 -1.97
CA LYS A 357 -2.46 4.62 -2.26
C LYS A 357 -2.19 3.11 -2.25
N GLU A 358 -1.00 2.72 -2.65
CA GLU A 358 -0.56 1.33 -2.78
C GLU A 358 -0.20 0.70 -1.43
N PHE A 359 -0.09 1.50 -0.36
CA PHE A 359 0.38 1.07 0.97
C PHE A 359 1.75 0.38 0.92
N ASN A 360 2.65 0.95 0.12
CA ASN A 360 4.01 0.48 -0.10
C ASN A 360 5.09 1.30 0.65
N THR A 361 4.67 2.20 1.53
CA THR A 361 5.54 3.00 2.39
C THR A 361 5.13 2.82 3.86
N ALA A 362 5.74 3.59 4.75
CA ALA A 362 5.43 3.58 6.18
C ALA A 362 3.93 3.66 6.45
N THR A 363 3.39 2.63 7.10
CA THR A 363 1.97 2.50 7.39
C THR A 363 1.76 2.52 8.90
N ASN A 364 0.93 3.43 9.38
CA ASN A 364 0.48 3.45 10.77
C ASN A 364 -0.72 2.52 10.92
N GLY A 365 -0.60 1.50 11.75
CA GLY A 365 -1.64 0.50 11.98
C GLY A 365 -2.33 0.70 13.33
N PHE A 366 -3.67 0.66 13.33
CA PHE A 366 -4.52 0.75 14.50
C PHE A 366 -5.47 -0.44 14.54
N SER A 367 -6.01 -0.74 15.72
CA SER A 367 -7.02 -1.78 15.90
C SER A 367 -8.10 -1.30 16.85
N THR A 368 -9.35 -1.64 16.57
CA THR A 368 -10.52 -1.34 17.41
C THR A 368 -11.55 -2.45 17.34
N MET A 369 -12.36 -2.59 18.36
CA MET A 369 -13.52 -3.48 18.35
C MET A 369 -14.78 -2.79 17.80
N LEU A 370 -14.80 -1.46 17.77
CA LEU A 370 -15.93 -0.66 17.32
C LEU A 370 -15.77 -0.27 15.85
N PRO A 371 -16.86 -0.04 15.11
CA PRO A 371 -16.82 0.41 13.72
C PRO A 371 -16.50 1.92 13.60
N THR A 372 -15.69 2.42 14.51
CA THR A 372 -15.26 3.83 14.58
C THR A 372 -13.86 3.92 15.20
N LEU A 373 -13.11 4.96 14.83
CA LEU A 373 -11.80 5.26 15.39
C LEU A 373 -11.55 6.77 15.33
N ASN A 374 -11.20 7.36 16.47
CA ASN A 374 -10.78 8.75 16.59
C ASN A 374 -9.25 8.80 16.62
N LEU A 375 -8.67 9.54 15.73
CA LEU A 375 -7.23 9.75 15.59
C LEU A 375 -6.88 11.21 15.86
N GLN A 376 -5.72 11.45 16.44
CA GLN A 376 -5.16 12.77 16.71
C GLN A 376 -3.79 12.89 16.09
N ASN A 377 -3.29 14.12 15.97
CA ASN A 377 -1.97 14.43 15.41
C ASN A 377 -1.82 13.92 13.97
N ILE A 378 -2.88 14.03 13.18
CA ILE A 378 -2.84 13.71 11.75
C ILE A 378 -1.93 14.71 11.04
N GLU A 379 -0.96 14.24 10.26
CA GLU A 379 -0.05 15.11 9.51
C GLU A 379 -0.76 15.83 8.34
N LEU A 380 -0.24 17.00 7.95
CA LEU A 380 -0.72 17.74 6.76
C LEU A 380 -0.50 16.94 5.47
N GLY A 381 -1.40 17.13 4.53
CA GLY A 381 -1.35 16.54 3.20
C GLY A 381 -2.31 15.38 2.99
N ILE A 382 -2.03 14.57 1.97
CA ILE A 382 -2.86 13.43 1.59
C ILE A 382 -2.55 12.23 2.48
N ILE A 383 -3.60 11.58 2.95
CA ILE A 383 -3.56 10.35 3.75
C ILE A 383 -4.52 9.36 3.11
N PHE A 384 -4.07 8.13 2.92
CA PHE A 384 -4.91 7.02 2.50
C PHE A 384 -5.24 6.15 3.69
N VAL A 385 -6.50 5.76 3.78
CA VAL A 385 -7.06 4.90 4.83
C VAL A 385 -7.48 3.58 4.21
N ARG A 386 -7.10 2.48 4.83
CA ARG A 386 -7.54 1.13 4.47
C ARG A 386 -8.05 0.40 5.70
N LEU A 387 -9.17 -0.30 5.55
CA LEU A 387 -9.87 -1.00 6.61
C LEU A 387 -9.89 -2.51 6.32
N THR A 388 -9.80 -3.31 7.38
CA THR A 388 -9.92 -4.77 7.31
C THR A 388 -10.72 -5.25 8.52
N ALA A 389 -11.77 -6.06 8.32
CA ALA A 389 -12.49 -6.70 9.39
C ALA A 389 -11.73 -7.94 9.88
N VAL A 390 -11.85 -8.26 11.16
CA VAL A 390 -11.22 -9.42 11.80
C VAL A 390 -12.33 -10.29 12.40
N ASP A 391 -12.34 -11.59 12.08
CA ASP A 391 -13.33 -12.53 12.58
C ASP A 391 -13.00 -13.08 13.98
N LYS A 392 -13.91 -13.91 14.53
CA LYS A 392 -13.71 -14.57 15.83
C LYS A 392 -12.48 -15.47 15.93
N PHE A 393 -11.93 -15.91 14.81
CA PHE A 393 -10.71 -16.70 14.75
C PHE A 393 -9.47 -15.81 14.67
N GLY A 394 -9.64 -14.52 14.43
CA GLY A 394 -8.59 -13.54 14.20
C GLY A 394 -8.00 -13.62 12.79
N LEU A 395 -8.74 -14.18 11.82
CA LEU A 395 -8.41 -14.09 10.40
C LEU A 395 -8.70 -12.68 9.93
N ARG A 396 -7.79 -12.11 9.13
CA ARG A 396 -8.02 -10.83 8.46
C ARG A 396 -8.89 -11.05 7.24
N GLY A 397 -10.02 -10.36 7.18
CA GLY A 397 -10.94 -10.33 6.06
C GLY A 397 -10.39 -9.61 4.84
N MET A 398 -11.28 -9.28 3.91
CA MET A 398 -10.94 -8.52 2.70
C MET A 398 -10.59 -7.09 3.07
N GLU A 399 -9.56 -6.54 2.42
CA GLU A 399 -9.20 -5.13 2.58
C GLU A 399 -10.19 -4.25 1.84
N SER A 400 -10.50 -3.07 2.41
CA SER A 400 -11.25 -2.04 1.71
C SER A 400 -10.44 -1.41 0.57
N PRO A 401 -11.06 -0.66 -0.35
CA PRO A 401 -10.35 0.28 -1.18
C PRO A 401 -9.50 1.25 -0.32
N ALA A 402 -8.50 1.86 -0.94
CA ALA A 402 -7.74 2.94 -0.34
C ALA A 402 -8.58 4.23 -0.43
N TYR A 403 -9.09 4.70 0.70
CA TYR A 403 -9.86 5.95 0.79
C TYR A 403 -8.92 7.12 1.01
N LYS A 404 -9.07 8.17 0.20
CA LYS A 404 -8.27 9.39 0.28
C LYS A 404 -8.91 10.37 1.26
N ILE A 405 -8.09 10.97 2.13
CA ILE A 405 -8.44 12.09 3.00
C ILE A 405 -7.36 13.15 2.84
N LEU A 406 -7.75 14.42 2.76
CA LEU A 406 -6.83 15.54 2.65
C LEU A 406 -6.88 16.37 3.93
N ARG A 407 -5.74 16.49 4.64
CA ARG A 407 -5.60 17.47 5.71
C ARG A 407 -4.97 18.76 5.18
N VAL A 408 -5.65 19.88 5.37
CA VAL A 408 -5.18 21.23 5.04
C VAL A 408 -5.08 22.03 6.32
N GLU A 409 -4.13 22.94 6.39
CA GLU A 409 -4.08 23.96 7.43
C GLU A 409 -4.76 25.22 6.89
N ASP A 410 -5.78 25.68 7.60
CA ASP A 410 -6.43 26.97 7.33
C ASP A 410 -6.38 27.81 8.61
N LYS A 411 -5.80 29.02 8.50
CA LYS A 411 -5.65 30.02 9.58
C LYS A 411 -6.37 31.32 9.28
N LEU A 412 -7.08 31.40 8.17
CA LEU A 412 -7.74 32.63 7.76
C LEU A 412 -9.19 32.64 8.28
N PRO A 413 -9.55 33.59 9.18
CA PRO A 413 -10.90 33.67 9.65
C PRO A 413 -11.83 34.17 8.55
N PRO A 414 -13.09 33.71 8.51
CA PRO A 414 -14.06 34.07 7.49
C PRO A 414 -14.37 35.57 7.49
N ALA A 415 -14.56 36.14 6.31
CA ALA A 415 -14.94 37.56 6.19
C ALA A 415 -16.41 37.75 6.55
N ILE A 416 -16.76 38.89 7.18
CA ILE A 416 -18.15 39.32 7.42
C ILE A 416 -18.37 40.64 6.71
N TYR A 417 -19.15 40.63 5.64
CA TYR A 417 -19.58 41.82 4.92
C TYR A 417 -21.04 42.16 5.30
N VAL A 418 -21.31 43.42 5.63
CA VAL A 418 -22.65 43.95 5.92
C VAL A 418 -22.98 45.00 4.88
N HIS A 419 -24.05 44.78 4.11
CA HIS A 419 -24.39 45.61 2.99
C HIS A 419 -24.97 46.95 3.46
N GLY A 420 -24.55 48.05 2.83
CA GLY A 420 -25.03 49.38 3.15
C GLY A 420 -24.52 49.95 4.48
N TRP A 421 -23.44 49.29 5.06
CA TRP A 421 -22.81 49.79 6.27
C TRP A 421 -21.35 50.22 5.95
N GLU A 422 -21.14 51.53 5.66
CA GLU A 422 -19.78 52.04 5.45
C GLU A 422 -18.95 52.08 6.73
N THR A 423 -19.65 52.22 7.87
CA THR A 423 -19.07 52.17 9.21
C THR A 423 -19.76 51.07 10.04
N ASN A 424 -19.27 50.77 11.21
CA ASN A 424 -19.92 49.83 12.10
C ASN A 424 -21.08 50.46 12.91
N ARG A 425 -21.50 51.68 12.60
CA ARG A 425 -22.57 52.42 13.27
C ARG A 425 -23.61 52.92 12.27
N ARG A 426 -24.88 52.67 12.54
CA ARG A 426 -26.03 53.11 11.74
C ARG A 426 -27.00 53.88 12.60
N TYR A 427 -27.52 54.99 12.08
CA TYR A 427 -28.56 55.80 12.70
C TYR A 427 -29.88 55.49 11.97
N THR A 428 -30.94 55.22 12.72
CA THR A 428 -32.25 54.86 12.17
C THR A 428 -33.42 55.50 12.93
N ALA A 429 -34.43 55.89 12.21
CA ALA A 429 -35.72 56.32 12.81
C ALA A 429 -36.77 55.17 12.82
N LEU A 430 -36.44 54.05 12.21
CA LEU A 430 -37.33 52.89 12.15
C LEU A 430 -37.22 52.05 13.43
N PRO A 431 -38.35 51.50 13.93
CA PRO A 431 -38.35 50.59 15.07
C PRO A 431 -37.79 49.22 14.72
N HIS A 432 -37.69 48.88 13.44
CA HIS A 432 -37.16 47.60 12.93
C HIS A 432 -36.26 47.88 11.74
N ILE A 433 -35.12 47.22 11.70
CA ILE A 433 -34.21 47.24 10.53
C ILE A 433 -33.84 45.85 10.14
N THR A 434 -33.55 45.65 8.85
CA THR A 434 -32.97 44.41 8.34
C THR A 434 -31.49 44.60 8.07
N ILE A 435 -30.66 43.77 8.67
CA ILE A 435 -29.24 43.70 8.40
C ILE A 435 -29.01 42.58 7.41
N THR A 436 -28.50 42.89 6.23
CA THR A 436 -28.12 41.92 5.20
C THR A 436 -26.63 41.92 4.99
N GLY A 437 -26.10 40.79 4.61
CA GLY A 437 -24.65 40.64 4.36
C GLY A 437 -24.28 39.28 3.86
N ASN A 438 -22.98 39.05 3.77
CA ASN A 438 -22.40 37.78 3.35
C ASN A 438 -21.24 37.39 4.26
N THR A 439 -21.09 36.11 4.46
CA THR A 439 -19.88 35.46 4.99
C THR A 439 -19.52 34.28 4.09
N GLU A 440 -18.58 33.43 4.47
CA GLU A 440 -18.30 32.21 3.73
C GLU A 440 -19.48 31.24 3.77
N ALA A 441 -19.74 30.57 2.64
CA ALA A 441 -20.94 29.76 2.46
C ALA A 441 -21.01 28.55 3.41
N ASP A 442 -19.84 28.09 3.88
CA ASP A 442 -19.70 26.95 4.78
C ASP A 442 -19.40 27.33 6.24
N ALA A 443 -19.44 28.65 6.53
CA ALA A 443 -19.25 29.14 7.88
C ALA A 443 -20.56 29.05 8.71
N GLU A 444 -20.42 29.02 10.01
CA GLU A 444 -21.53 29.20 10.97
C GLU A 444 -21.55 30.66 11.41
N LEU A 445 -22.69 31.36 11.19
CA LEU A 445 -22.89 32.72 11.64
C LEU A 445 -23.77 32.76 12.87
N THR A 446 -23.35 33.54 13.87
CA THR A 446 -24.19 33.87 15.04
C THR A 446 -24.33 35.37 15.19
N ALA A 447 -25.51 35.79 15.68
CA ALA A 447 -25.80 37.17 16.07
C ALA A 447 -26.17 37.21 17.56
N ASN A 448 -25.35 37.87 18.38
CA ASN A 448 -25.44 37.86 19.85
C ASN A 448 -25.57 36.43 20.42
N GLY A 449 -24.78 35.47 19.89
CA GLY A 449 -24.76 34.08 20.31
C GLY A 449 -25.94 33.22 19.81
N LYS A 450 -26.85 33.75 19.01
CA LYS A 450 -27.94 32.99 18.37
C LYS A 450 -27.55 32.70 16.91
N THR A 451 -27.69 31.46 16.48
CA THR A 451 -27.43 31.05 15.10
C THR A 451 -28.26 31.84 14.11
N ALA A 452 -27.63 32.39 13.10
CA ALA A 452 -28.20 33.11 11.99
C ALA A 452 -28.17 32.24 10.73
N PRO A 453 -29.26 31.97 10.05
CA PRO A 453 -29.28 31.13 8.86
C PRO A 453 -28.52 31.80 7.71
N LEU A 454 -27.74 31.00 6.99
CA LEU A 454 -27.08 31.39 5.75
C LEU A 454 -27.80 30.70 4.57
N ASP A 455 -27.83 31.38 3.44
CA ASP A 455 -28.19 30.74 2.18
C ASP A 455 -26.98 29.93 1.61
N PRO A 456 -27.18 29.17 0.53
CA PRO A 456 -26.08 28.38 -0.08
C PRO A 456 -24.89 29.21 -0.56
N ASN A 457 -25.01 30.53 -0.68
CA ASN A 457 -23.94 31.44 -1.08
C ASN A 457 -23.32 32.21 0.11
N GLY A 458 -23.70 31.87 1.34
CA GLY A 458 -23.25 32.54 2.54
C GLY A 458 -23.92 33.87 2.85
N ALA A 459 -25.03 34.19 2.17
CA ALA A 459 -25.79 35.40 2.46
C ALA A 459 -26.71 35.22 3.69
N PHE A 460 -26.82 36.28 4.48
CA PHE A 460 -27.68 36.32 5.64
C PHE A 460 -28.62 37.54 5.65
N SER A 461 -29.73 37.40 6.36
CA SER A 461 -30.72 38.47 6.59
C SER A 461 -31.23 38.39 8.01
N LEU A 462 -31.06 39.46 8.81
CA LEU A 462 -31.40 39.53 10.22
C LEU A 462 -32.38 40.67 10.45
N ASN A 463 -33.54 40.39 11.00
CA ASN A 463 -34.50 41.41 11.42
C ASN A 463 -34.24 41.81 12.87
N ILE A 464 -33.89 43.05 13.10
CA ILE A 464 -33.52 43.60 14.39
C ILE A 464 -34.58 44.63 14.84
N THR A 465 -35.16 44.43 16.02
CA THR A 465 -35.98 45.40 16.69
C THR A 465 -35.13 46.39 17.48
N VAL A 466 -35.34 47.68 17.28
CA VAL A 466 -34.58 48.75 17.94
C VAL A 466 -35.47 49.35 19.04
N GLU A 467 -35.33 48.83 20.25
CA GLU A 467 -36.13 49.26 21.41
C GLU A 467 -35.41 50.20 22.36
N GLN A 468 -34.13 50.46 22.09
CA GLN A 468 -33.23 51.24 22.93
C GLN A 468 -32.57 52.35 22.15
N THR A 469 -32.09 53.36 22.84
CA THR A 469 -31.36 54.49 22.23
C THR A 469 -30.15 54.02 21.42
N GLU A 470 -29.49 52.94 21.86
CA GLU A 470 -28.41 52.27 21.12
C GLU A 470 -28.46 50.77 21.35
N LYS A 471 -28.43 49.99 20.27
CA LYS A 471 -28.43 48.53 20.32
C LYS A 471 -27.15 48.00 19.64
N GLN A 472 -26.45 47.15 20.35
CA GLN A 472 -25.25 46.48 19.82
C GLN A 472 -25.59 45.08 19.33
N ILE A 473 -25.05 44.68 18.19
CA ILE A 473 -25.15 43.36 17.59
C ILE A 473 -23.73 42.87 17.34
N ILE A 474 -23.35 41.76 17.96
CA ILE A 474 -22.08 41.06 17.71
C ILE A 474 -22.38 39.96 16.70
N LEU A 475 -21.90 40.13 15.47
CA LEU A 475 -21.85 39.07 14.47
C LEU A 475 -20.57 38.30 14.65
N ARG A 476 -20.65 36.95 14.79
CA ARG A 476 -19.51 36.07 14.84
C ARG A 476 -19.66 35.01 13.77
N SER A 477 -18.70 34.94 12.85
CA SER A 477 -18.62 33.90 11.83
C SER A 477 -17.48 32.96 12.18
N THR A 478 -17.74 31.65 12.09
CA THR A 478 -16.78 30.56 12.38
C THR A 478 -16.74 29.65 11.17
N ASP A 479 -15.55 29.43 10.58
CA ASP A 479 -15.36 28.49 9.49
C ASP A 479 -15.23 27.04 9.97
N ARG A 480 -15.06 26.10 9.02
CA ARG A 480 -14.86 24.67 9.34
C ARG A 480 -13.54 24.38 10.05
N SER A 481 -12.56 25.27 9.93
CA SER A 481 -11.26 25.17 10.59
C SER A 481 -11.30 25.63 12.05
N GLY A 482 -12.42 26.27 12.47
CA GLY A 482 -12.61 26.85 13.79
C GLY A 482 -12.06 28.27 13.89
N ASN A 483 -11.58 28.89 12.80
CA ASN A 483 -11.18 30.28 12.82
C ASN A 483 -12.41 31.17 12.94
N THR A 484 -12.34 32.23 13.76
CA THR A 484 -13.46 33.09 14.05
C THR A 484 -13.17 34.53 13.72
N ARG A 485 -14.18 35.22 13.20
CA ARG A 485 -14.18 36.67 13.04
C ARG A 485 -15.41 37.25 13.71
N GLU A 486 -15.20 38.35 14.41
CA GLU A 486 -16.29 39.13 15.01
C GLU A 486 -16.41 40.48 14.35
N ARG A 487 -17.64 40.96 14.23
CA ARG A 487 -17.97 42.32 13.81
C ARG A 487 -19.02 42.89 14.73
N LEU A 488 -18.68 43.96 15.49
CA LEU A 488 -19.60 44.69 16.34
C LEU A 488 -20.32 45.76 15.53
N LEU A 489 -21.61 45.69 15.48
CA LEU A 489 -22.49 46.68 14.86
C LEU A 489 -23.22 47.45 15.93
N SER A 490 -23.34 48.80 15.77
CA SER A 490 -24.07 49.68 16.68
C SER A 490 -25.20 50.36 15.93
N ILE A 491 -26.41 50.18 16.41
CA ILE A 491 -27.65 50.76 15.87
C ILE A 491 -28.14 51.83 16.85
N VAL A 492 -28.20 53.08 16.39
CA VAL A 492 -28.63 54.20 17.22
C VAL A 492 -29.98 54.70 16.72
N GLN A 493 -30.97 54.66 17.62
CA GLN A 493 -32.31 55.22 17.32
C GLN A 493 -32.23 56.74 17.32
N ILE A 494 -32.81 57.35 16.28
CA ILE A 494 -32.90 58.79 16.13
C ILE A 494 -33.99 59.35 17.07
N ASP A 495 -33.59 60.17 18.04
CA ASP A 495 -34.51 60.92 18.89
C ASP A 495 -34.94 62.21 18.16
N THR A 496 -36.23 62.30 17.82
CA THR A 496 -36.81 63.46 17.11
C THR A 496 -36.65 64.76 17.89
N ASN A 497 -36.61 64.71 19.23
CA ASN A 497 -36.41 65.91 20.05
C ASN A 497 -35.01 66.52 19.84
N ARG A 498 -34.01 65.70 19.73
CA ARG A 498 -32.61 66.14 19.44
C ARG A 498 -32.48 66.74 18.05
N VAL A 499 -33.21 66.22 17.08
CA VAL A 499 -33.16 66.67 15.66
C VAL A 499 -33.77 68.06 15.49
N THR A 500 -34.61 68.50 16.38
CA THR A 500 -35.39 69.77 16.27
C THR A 500 -34.80 70.92 17.06
N ALA A 501 -33.68 70.75 17.73
CA ALA A 501 -32.98 71.85 18.38
C ALA A 501 -32.28 72.72 17.31
N ILE A 502 -32.82 73.95 17.06
CA ILE A 502 -32.37 74.84 15.99
C ILE A 502 -32.03 76.19 16.59
N GLU A 503 -30.83 76.66 16.29
CA GLU A 503 -30.37 78.00 16.59
C GLU A 503 -30.49 78.90 15.35
N TRP A 504 -31.13 80.04 15.47
CA TRP A 504 -31.36 80.98 14.39
C TRP A 504 -30.50 82.24 14.56
N ASN A 505 -30.13 82.91 13.43
CA ASN A 505 -29.44 84.17 13.46
C ASN A 505 -30.41 85.38 13.64
N CYS A 506 -31.69 85.13 13.89
CA CYS A 506 -32.72 86.15 14.06
C CYS A 506 -33.65 85.79 15.22
N PRO A 507 -34.44 86.75 15.79
CA PRO A 507 -35.45 86.49 16.81
C PRO A 507 -36.51 85.54 16.33
N VAL A 508 -36.93 84.60 17.24
CA VAL A 508 -37.90 83.58 16.99
C VAL A 508 -39.01 83.77 18.03
N ASP A 509 -40.23 83.90 17.57
CA ASP A 509 -41.46 83.98 18.42
C ASP A 509 -42.43 82.87 18.01
N GLY A 510 -42.39 81.76 18.76
CA GLY A 510 -43.06 80.53 18.38
C GLY A 510 -42.66 80.01 17.03
N ALA A 511 -43.50 79.97 16.05
CA ALA A 511 -43.20 79.56 14.67
C ALA A 511 -42.97 80.75 13.74
N ALA A 512 -42.69 81.95 14.26
CA ALA A 512 -42.42 83.18 13.48
C ALA A 512 -40.94 83.57 13.60
N LEU A 513 -40.32 83.81 12.45
CA LEU A 513 -38.95 84.37 12.33
C LEU A 513 -39.05 85.88 11.98
N SER A 514 -38.28 86.67 12.66
CA SER A 514 -38.12 88.11 12.42
C SER A 514 -36.68 88.45 11.99
N PRO A 515 -36.31 88.20 10.74
CA PRO A 515 -34.94 88.42 10.29
C PRO A 515 -34.56 89.94 10.26
N THR A 516 -33.33 90.23 10.64
CA THR A 516 -32.76 91.58 10.63
C THR A 516 -31.75 91.79 9.47
N SER A 517 -31.56 90.76 8.65
CA SER A 517 -30.66 90.72 7.50
C SER A 517 -31.32 90.06 6.28
N ASP A 518 -30.76 90.24 5.08
CA ASP A 518 -31.26 89.66 3.82
C ASP A 518 -31.08 88.08 3.78
N GLU A 519 -30.47 87.52 4.77
CA GLU A 519 -30.15 86.11 4.87
C GLU A 519 -30.58 85.53 6.22
N ILE A 520 -31.29 84.40 6.15
CA ILE A 520 -31.69 83.62 7.30
C ILE A 520 -30.75 82.45 7.43
N SER A 521 -30.09 82.34 8.58
CA SER A 521 -29.22 81.21 8.86
C SER A 521 -29.76 80.40 10.03
N ALA A 522 -29.67 79.10 9.88
CA ALA A 522 -30.01 78.13 10.92
C ALA A 522 -28.84 77.16 11.10
N LYS A 523 -28.57 76.81 12.35
CA LYS A 523 -27.64 75.75 12.68
C LYS A 523 -28.15 74.90 13.83
N GLY A 524 -27.60 73.75 14.01
CA GLY A 524 -27.98 72.85 15.12
C GLY A 524 -27.19 71.57 15.12
N THR A 525 -27.65 70.67 15.99
CA THR A 525 -27.11 69.33 16.07
C THR A 525 -28.22 68.30 15.82
N ALA A 526 -27.93 67.31 15.06
CA ALA A 526 -28.81 66.19 14.81
C ALA A 526 -27.98 64.88 14.94
N TYR A 527 -28.23 63.89 14.16
CA TYR A 527 -27.42 62.69 14.07
C TYR A 527 -26.55 62.72 12.81
N PRO A 528 -25.42 62.10 12.80
CA PRO A 528 -24.67 61.88 11.56
C PRO A 528 -25.54 61.16 10.51
N SER A 529 -25.21 61.31 9.25
CA SER A 529 -25.95 60.73 8.12
C SER A 529 -27.41 61.21 8.00
N MET A 530 -27.67 62.47 8.37
CA MET A 530 -28.92 63.16 8.09
C MET A 530 -28.76 64.20 7.00
N ARG A 531 -29.81 64.42 6.26
CA ARG A 531 -29.98 65.50 5.31
C ARG A 531 -31.00 66.51 5.84
N ILE A 532 -30.66 67.78 5.82
CA ILE A 532 -31.54 68.85 6.19
C ILE A 532 -31.82 69.65 4.93
N SER A 533 -33.06 69.54 4.46
CA SER A 533 -33.58 70.29 3.30
C SER A 533 -34.32 71.55 3.77
N VAL A 534 -33.98 72.69 3.20
CA VAL A 534 -34.61 73.99 3.48
C VAL A 534 -35.36 74.43 2.24
N MET A 535 -36.65 74.81 2.42
CA MET A 535 -37.51 75.36 1.38
C MET A 535 -38.06 76.69 1.86
N HIS A 536 -37.91 77.73 1.06
CA HIS A 536 -38.40 79.06 1.35
C HIS A 536 -38.85 79.78 0.05
N GLY A 537 -40.20 79.85 -0.18
CA GLY A 537 -40.73 80.19 -1.49
C GLY A 537 -40.24 79.20 -2.55
N ASP A 538 -39.68 79.73 -3.63
CA ASP A 538 -39.09 78.95 -4.71
C ASP A 538 -37.62 78.51 -4.44
N GLN A 539 -37.04 79.02 -3.36
CA GLN A 539 -35.66 78.67 -3.00
C GLN A 539 -35.59 77.29 -2.30
N ARG A 540 -34.57 76.52 -2.65
CA ARG A 540 -34.29 75.23 -2.03
C ARG A 540 -32.78 75.12 -1.77
N SER A 541 -32.46 74.67 -0.58
CA SER A 541 -31.09 74.31 -0.18
C SER A 541 -31.11 73.02 0.61
N ALA A 542 -30.02 72.29 0.60
CA ALA A 542 -29.87 71.09 1.42
C ALA A 542 -28.43 70.96 1.93
N VAL A 543 -28.30 70.55 3.17
CA VAL A 543 -27.01 70.28 3.80
C VAL A 543 -27.06 68.89 4.44
N HIS A 544 -25.90 68.31 4.57
CA HIS A 544 -25.72 67.06 5.30
C HIS A 544 -25.06 67.36 6.65
N THR A 545 -25.42 66.57 7.65
CA THR A 545 -24.74 66.64 8.95
C THR A 545 -23.30 66.12 8.82
N ASP A 546 -22.39 66.69 9.58
CA ASP A 546 -21.03 66.17 9.74
C ASP A 546 -20.98 64.89 10.58
N SER A 547 -19.79 64.34 10.82
CA SER A 547 -19.58 63.14 11.64
C SER A 547 -19.98 63.33 13.10
N GLN A 548 -20.16 64.53 13.58
CA GLN A 548 -20.63 64.86 14.93
C GLN A 548 -22.13 65.14 14.96
N GLY A 549 -22.81 65.19 13.80
CA GLY A 549 -24.19 65.53 13.64
C GLY A 549 -24.48 67.05 13.56
N ASN A 550 -23.46 67.89 13.44
CA ASN A 550 -23.64 69.33 13.29
C ASN A 550 -24.09 69.69 11.87
N TRP A 551 -24.88 70.68 11.74
CA TRP A 551 -25.36 71.21 10.47
C TRP A 551 -25.53 72.72 10.53
N ALA A 552 -25.35 73.40 9.41
CA ALA A 552 -25.65 74.82 9.24
C ALA A 552 -26.14 75.06 7.82
N VAL A 553 -27.10 75.96 7.68
CA VAL A 553 -27.66 76.33 6.38
C VAL A 553 -27.99 77.81 6.38
N SER A 554 -27.82 78.47 5.25
CA SER A 554 -28.25 79.83 5.00
C SER A 554 -29.14 79.89 3.74
N ILE A 555 -30.16 80.73 3.79
CA ILE A 555 -31.11 80.93 2.67
C ILE A 555 -31.54 82.40 2.61
N LYS A 556 -31.77 82.92 1.41
CA LYS A 556 -32.17 84.33 1.23
C LYS A 556 -33.57 84.56 1.79
N GLN A 557 -33.77 85.69 2.49
CA GLN A 557 -35.05 86.09 3.06
C GLN A 557 -36.10 86.39 1.97
N ILE A 558 -37.34 85.84 2.17
CA ILE A 558 -38.52 86.21 1.38
C ILE A 558 -39.64 86.55 2.42
N LYS A 559 -39.92 87.83 2.56
CA LYS A 559 -40.96 88.24 3.53
C LYS A 559 -42.34 87.68 3.18
N GLY A 560 -43.03 87.26 4.18
CA GLY A 560 -44.37 86.68 4.04
C GLY A 560 -44.40 85.21 3.55
N ALA A 561 -43.25 84.65 3.21
CA ALA A 561 -43.13 83.22 2.76
C ALA A 561 -42.92 82.28 3.92
N LEU A 562 -43.41 81.05 3.74
CA LEU A 562 -43.15 79.93 4.66
C LEU A 562 -41.76 79.39 4.47
N LEU A 563 -41.04 79.22 5.59
CA LEU A 563 -39.73 78.53 5.57
C LEU A 563 -39.95 77.13 6.22
N THR A 564 -39.61 76.09 5.46
CA THR A 564 -39.74 74.68 5.90
C THR A 564 -38.37 74.04 5.99
N LEU A 565 -38.10 73.45 7.16
CA LEU A 565 -36.95 72.57 7.37
C LEU A 565 -37.41 71.13 7.42
N VAL A 566 -36.87 70.28 6.56
CA VAL A 566 -37.18 68.84 6.53
C VAL A 566 -35.90 68.09 6.91
N PHE A 567 -36.00 67.34 7.99
CA PHE A 567 -34.93 66.47 8.48
C PHE A 567 -35.15 65.06 7.98
N GLU A 568 -34.21 64.51 7.23
CA GLU A 568 -34.36 63.19 6.60
C GLU A 568 -33.21 62.26 7.07
N SER A 569 -33.54 61.05 7.45
CA SER A 569 -32.56 60.00 7.63
C SER A 569 -32.09 59.48 6.24
N ILE A 570 -30.83 59.65 5.92
CA ILE A 570 -30.27 59.15 4.66
C ILE A 570 -30.27 57.62 4.67
N SER A 571 -29.95 57.01 5.81
CA SER A 571 -29.87 55.54 5.96
C SER A 571 -31.21 54.85 5.69
N ASP A 572 -32.30 55.50 6.04
CA ASP A 572 -33.67 54.91 5.94
C ASP A 572 -34.47 55.53 4.77
N ASN A 573 -33.97 56.63 4.19
CA ASN A 573 -34.66 57.41 3.18
C ASN A 573 -36.06 57.87 3.61
N ILE A 574 -36.20 58.32 4.88
CA ILE A 574 -37.45 58.77 5.46
C ILE A 574 -37.30 60.14 6.09
N THR A 575 -38.42 60.92 6.07
CA THR A 575 -38.54 62.16 6.81
C THR A 575 -38.74 61.86 8.30
N VAL A 576 -37.80 62.35 9.13
CA VAL A 576 -37.80 62.21 10.59
C VAL A 576 -38.60 63.31 11.25
N SER A 577 -38.48 64.54 10.75
CA SER A 577 -39.17 65.70 11.30
C SER A 577 -39.30 66.79 10.23
N THR A 578 -40.36 67.56 10.34
CA THR A 578 -40.57 68.76 9.52
C THR A 578 -40.93 69.94 10.44
N LYS A 579 -40.26 71.06 10.25
CA LYS A 579 -40.53 72.31 10.99
C LYS A 579 -40.86 73.43 10.02
N ASN A 580 -41.90 74.15 10.33
CA ASN A 580 -42.41 75.24 9.52
C ASN A 580 -42.32 76.55 10.29
N TYR A 581 -41.88 77.62 9.69
CA TYR A 581 -41.74 78.95 10.26
C TYR A 581 -42.23 80.00 9.29
N GLN A 582 -43.03 80.95 9.81
CA GLN A 582 -43.53 82.06 9.04
C GLN A 582 -42.48 83.18 9.12
N VAL A 583 -41.97 83.67 7.98
CA VAL A 583 -41.02 84.82 7.90
C VAL A 583 -41.80 86.10 7.85
N LYS A 584 -41.62 86.97 8.89
CA LYS A 584 -42.29 88.29 9.01
C LYS A 584 -41.68 89.35 8.21
#